data_32d8ae99cfeea4eea003f62701bcc583
#
_entry.id   32d8ae99cfeea4eea003f62701bcc583
#
_cell.length_a   1.000
_cell.length_b   1.000
_cell.length_c   1.000
_cell.angle_alpha   90.00
_cell.angle_beta   90.00
_cell.angle_gamma   90.00
#
_symmetry.space_group_name_H-M   'P 1'
#
loop_
_entity.id
_entity.type
_entity.pdbx_description
1 polymer ?
#
loop_
_entity_poly.entity_id
_entity_poly.type
_entity_poly.pdbx_seq_one_letter_code
_entity_poly.pdbx_strand_id
1 'polypeptide(L)'
;MAGHSKWANIQHRKGRQDAKRSNLWTKLVREIIVAARMGGGDPDTNSRLRLALNKARGGNVPKDTISNAILKGTGQLPGVSYEEVRYEGYGVGGAALIIDCTTDNRVRTVADVRHALTKHGGNLGTEGSVSFMFKHIGEFLFAPGVTTEDAVMEIALEAGADDVVSDEDGSIEVTCDPAAFDDVQKAFEAAGITPEIAEITYKALNETKLTGADAEKMQKMIDMLEDLDDVQQVYTSASFDDEE
;
A
#
# COMPACT_ATOMS: atom_id res chain seq x y z
N MET A 1 28.29 0.62 -8.38
CA MET A 1 27.10 -0.20 -8.66
C MET A 1 25.93 0.52 -8.01
N ALA A 2 25.14 1.22 -8.80
CA ALA A 2 23.95 1.88 -8.28
C ALA A 2 22.89 0.78 -8.08
N GLY A 3 22.83 0.25 -6.87
CA GLY A 3 21.68 -0.55 -6.47
C GLY A 3 20.44 0.33 -6.62
N HIS A 4 19.40 -0.17 -7.29
CA HIS A 4 18.14 0.51 -7.35
C HIS A 4 17.64 0.67 -5.92
N SER A 5 17.74 1.87 -5.38
CA SER A 5 17.27 2.15 -4.04
C SER A 5 15.78 1.89 -3.96
N LYS A 6 15.31 1.48 -2.81
CA LYS A 6 13.88 1.35 -2.53
C LYS A 6 13.13 2.63 -2.90
N TRP A 7 13.75 3.77 -2.71
CA TRP A 7 13.25 5.10 -3.10
C TRP A 7 13.00 5.21 -4.61
N ALA A 8 13.95 4.81 -5.45
CA ALA A 8 13.79 4.86 -6.91
C ALA A 8 12.64 3.97 -7.38
N ASN A 9 12.53 2.74 -6.85
CA ASN A 9 11.45 1.81 -7.15
C ASN A 9 10.08 2.37 -6.76
N ILE A 10 9.99 3.03 -5.62
CA ILE A 10 8.75 3.66 -5.13
C ILE A 10 8.38 4.88 -5.96
N GLN A 11 9.34 5.74 -6.32
CA GLN A 11 9.09 6.89 -7.19
C GLN A 11 8.59 6.47 -8.57
N HIS A 12 9.15 5.41 -9.13
CA HIS A 12 8.70 4.85 -10.40
C HIS A 12 7.26 4.32 -10.32
N ARG A 13 6.90 3.66 -9.22
CA ARG A 13 5.55 3.16 -8.96
C ARG A 13 4.56 4.31 -8.73
N LYS A 14 4.93 5.32 -7.93
CA LYS A 14 4.09 6.49 -7.64
C LYS A 14 3.78 7.30 -8.91
N GLY A 15 4.76 7.54 -9.77
CA GLY A 15 4.56 8.26 -11.03
C GLY A 15 3.58 7.57 -11.98
N ARG A 16 3.49 6.24 -11.95
CA ARG A 16 2.50 5.46 -12.73
C ARG A 16 1.10 5.52 -12.12
N GLN A 17 0.97 5.50 -10.80
CA GLN A 17 -0.32 5.60 -10.11
C GLN A 17 -0.96 6.98 -10.29
N ASP A 18 -0.17 8.05 -10.28
CA ASP A 18 -0.65 9.43 -10.49
C ASP A 18 -1.26 9.64 -11.90
N ALA A 19 -0.86 8.84 -12.90
CA ALA A 19 -1.43 8.89 -14.23
C ALA A 19 -2.86 8.30 -14.34
N LYS A 20 -3.32 7.55 -13.33
CA LYS A 20 -4.59 6.79 -13.33
C LYS A 20 -5.59 7.32 -12.29
N ARG A 21 -5.82 8.64 -12.24
CA ARG A 21 -6.59 9.33 -11.17
C ARG A 21 -8.04 8.85 -10.97
N SER A 22 -8.74 8.37 -11.99
CA SER A 22 -10.16 8.01 -11.85
C SER A 22 -10.40 6.80 -10.92
N ASN A 23 -9.59 5.78 -11.04
CA ASN A 23 -9.69 4.57 -10.20
C ASN A 23 -9.17 4.84 -8.78
N LEU A 24 -8.20 5.75 -8.62
CA LEU A 24 -7.64 6.10 -7.32
C LEU A 24 -8.73 6.67 -6.38
N TRP A 25 -9.55 7.59 -6.86
CA TRP A 25 -10.63 8.16 -6.03
C TRP A 25 -11.65 7.12 -5.60
N THR A 26 -12.04 6.21 -6.50
CA THR A 26 -12.95 5.11 -6.17
C THR A 26 -12.39 4.26 -5.01
N LYS A 27 -11.13 3.91 -5.07
CA LYS A 27 -10.44 3.12 -4.03
C LYS A 27 -10.35 3.86 -2.71
N LEU A 28 -9.94 5.13 -2.74
CA LEU A 28 -9.85 5.97 -1.55
C LEU A 28 -11.22 6.16 -0.87
N VAL A 29 -12.28 6.36 -1.64
CA VAL A 29 -13.65 6.49 -1.13
C VAL A 29 -14.14 5.17 -0.51
N ARG A 30 -13.90 4.03 -1.14
CA ARG A 30 -14.23 2.71 -0.58
C ARG A 30 -13.52 2.46 0.75
N GLU A 31 -12.23 2.80 0.83
CA GLU A 31 -11.46 2.67 2.08
C GLU A 31 -12.04 3.52 3.21
N ILE A 32 -12.47 4.76 2.93
CA ILE A 32 -13.15 5.61 3.92
C ILE A 32 -14.44 4.95 4.40
N ILE A 33 -15.27 4.43 3.49
CA ILE A 33 -16.53 3.77 3.83
C ILE A 33 -16.30 2.57 4.74
N VAL A 34 -15.33 1.72 4.40
CA VAL A 34 -14.99 0.52 5.19
C VAL A 34 -14.42 0.92 6.55
N ALA A 35 -13.48 1.85 6.59
CA ALA A 35 -12.87 2.32 7.83
C ALA A 35 -13.91 2.92 8.79
N ALA A 36 -14.82 3.76 8.27
CA ALA A 36 -15.89 4.36 9.06
C ALA A 36 -16.91 3.32 9.57
N ARG A 37 -17.19 2.29 8.76
CA ARG A 37 -18.08 1.19 9.16
C ARG A 37 -17.50 0.38 10.31
N MET A 38 -16.19 0.13 10.28
CA MET A 38 -15.53 -0.72 11.28
C MET A 38 -15.24 -0.02 12.60
N GLY A 39 -14.87 1.24 12.57
CA GLY A 39 -14.37 1.98 13.73
C GLY A 39 -15.10 3.28 14.05
N GLY A 40 -16.18 3.60 13.32
CA GLY A 40 -16.93 4.85 13.50
C GLY A 40 -16.38 6.01 12.65
N GLY A 41 -17.14 7.11 12.61
CA GLY A 41 -16.89 8.26 11.75
C GLY A 41 -15.95 9.32 12.34
N ASP A 42 -15.40 9.10 13.52
CA ASP A 42 -14.50 10.04 14.20
C ASP A 42 -13.02 9.62 13.97
N PRO A 43 -12.24 10.42 13.23
CA PRO A 43 -10.84 10.11 12.97
C PRO A 43 -9.95 10.17 14.22
N ASP A 44 -10.36 10.85 15.29
CA ASP A 44 -9.58 10.94 16.51
C ASP A 44 -9.58 9.60 17.28
N THR A 45 -10.64 8.83 17.15
CA THR A 45 -10.81 7.51 17.77
C THR A 45 -10.63 6.34 16.80
N ASN A 46 -10.54 6.63 15.49
CA ASN A 46 -10.42 5.63 14.42
C ASN A 46 -9.16 5.89 13.59
N SER A 47 -8.05 5.25 13.95
CA SER A 47 -6.75 5.43 13.28
C SER A 47 -6.76 5.01 11.82
N ARG A 48 -7.50 3.94 11.46
CA ARG A 48 -7.68 3.52 10.07
C ARG A 48 -8.39 4.59 9.25
N LEU A 49 -9.46 5.19 9.80
CA LEU A 49 -10.16 6.30 9.13
C LEU A 49 -9.24 7.51 8.97
N ARG A 50 -8.48 7.87 10.01
CA ARG A 50 -7.52 8.98 9.94
C ARG A 50 -6.51 8.78 8.81
N LEU A 51 -5.93 7.60 8.67
CA LEU A 51 -5.01 7.27 7.59
C LEU A 51 -5.69 7.36 6.21
N ALA A 52 -6.91 6.80 6.08
CA ALA A 52 -7.70 6.87 4.86
C ALA A 52 -8.02 8.32 4.44
N LEU A 53 -8.35 9.17 5.42
CA LEU A 53 -8.63 10.59 5.19
C LEU A 53 -7.37 11.35 4.74
N ASN A 54 -6.21 11.06 5.32
CA ASN A 54 -4.95 11.67 4.92
C ASN A 54 -4.59 11.29 3.47
N LYS A 55 -4.73 10.02 3.10
CA LYS A 55 -4.55 9.55 1.72
C LYS A 55 -5.54 10.21 0.75
N ALA A 56 -6.82 10.31 1.13
CA ALA A 56 -7.85 10.93 0.30
C ALA A 56 -7.59 12.44 0.07
N ARG A 57 -7.13 13.15 1.09
CA ARG A 57 -6.75 14.57 0.98
C ARG A 57 -5.52 14.73 0.06
N GLY A 58 -4.51 13.87 0.22
CA GLY A 58 -3.34 13.83 -0.66
C GLY A 58 -3.70 13.51 -2.11
N GLY A 59 -4.71 12.68 -2.34
CA GLY A 59 -5.27 12.36 -3.66
C GLY A 59 -6.27 13.41 -4.19
N ASN A 60 -6.45 14.55 -3.51
CA ASN A 60 -7.36 15.63 -3.88
C ASN A 60 -8.84 15.19 -4.02
N VAL A 61 -9.29 14.25 -3.19
CA VAL A 61 -10.70 13.88 -3.12
C VAL A 61 -11.48 15.03 -2.53
N PRO A 62 -12.60 15.47 -3.16
CA PRO A 62 -13.41 16.58 -2.68
C PRO A 62 -13.95 16.37 -1.26
N LYS A 63 -14.00 17.43 -0.45
CA LYS A 63 -14.47 17.37 0.94
C LYS A 63 -15.88 16.78 1.07
N ASP A 64 -16.79 17.15 0.18
CA ASP A 64 -18.17 16.62 0.19
C ASP A 64 -18.22 15.13 -0.10
N THR A 65 -17.35 14.65 -1.00
CA THR A 65 -17.20 13.22 -1.30
C THR A 65 -16.70 12.46 -0.08
N ILE A 66 -15.70 12.99 0.63
CA ILE A 66 -15.17 12.44 1.88
C ILE A 66 -16.25 12.38 2.94
N SER A 67 -16.98 13.49 3.17
CA SER A 67 -18.05 13.55 4.17
C SER A 67 -19.16 12.54 3.86
N ASN A 68 -19.59 12.45 2.61
CA ASN A 68 -20.58 11.47 2.18
C ASN A 68 -20.11 10.02 2.37
N ALA A 69 -18.83 9.73 2.13
CA ALA A 69 -18.26 8.41 2.35
C ALA A 69 -18.32 8.01 3.83
N ILE A 70 -17.98 8.92 4.74
CA ILE A 70 -18.09 8.70 6.19
C ILE A 70 -19.55 8.40 6.59
N LEU A 71 -20.50 9.22 6.10
CA LEU A 71 -21.93 9.04 6.38
C LEU A 71 -22.47 7.69 5.85
N LYS A 72 -22.02 7.24 4.68
CA LYS A 72 -22.35 5.92 4.14
C LYS A 72 -21.76 4.79 5.02
N GLY A 73 -20.50 4.93 5.44
CA GLY A 73 -19.85 3.96 6.32
C GLY A 73 -20.53 3.81 7.66
N THR A 74 -20.97 4.91 8.27
CA THR A 74 -21.69 4.94 9.55
C THR A 74 -23.19 4.63 9.46
N GLY A 75 -23.72 4.37 8.24
CA GLY A 75 -25.13 4.04 8.02
C GLY A 75 -26.09 5.24 8.05
N GLN A 76 -25.57 6.46 8.07
CA GLN A 76 -26.38 7.69 8.04
C GLN A 76 -26.87 8.05 6.64
N LEU A 77 -26.20 7.53 5.61
CA LEU A 77 -26.64 7.60 4.22
C LEU A 77 -26.72 6.18 3.63
N PRO A 78 -27.70 5.94 2.72
CA PRO A 78 -27.75 4.68 1.99
C PRO A 78 -26.51 4.51 1.11
N GLY A 79 -25.99 3.29 1.05
CA GLY A 79 -24.81 2.97 0.24
C GLY A 79 -24.67 1.47 0.01
N VAL A 80 -23.72 1.11 -0.82
CA VAL A 80 -23.37 -0.27 -1.12
C VAL A 80 -22.61 -0.86 0.07
N SER A 81 -22.91 -2.11 0.42
CA SER A 81 -22.14 -2.84 1.41
C SER A 81 -20.93 -3.49 0.75
N TYR A 82 -19.74 -3.06 1.17
CA TYR A 82 -18.47 -3.65 0.73
C TYR A 82 -17.99 -4.68 1.73
N GLU A 83 -17.39 -5.75 1.22
CA GLU A 83 -16.63 -6.72 2.00
C GLU A 83 -15.17 -6.71 1.58
N GLU A 84 -14.28 -6.99 2.52
CA GLU A 84 -12.84 -7.11 2.28
C GLU A 84 -12.51 -8.57 2.00
N VAL A 85 -11.74 -8.80 0.94
CA VAL A 85 -11.31 -10.14 0.52
C VAL A 85 -9.84 -10.07 0.15
N ARG A 86 -9.07 -11.03 0.63
CA ARG A 86 -7.67 -11.21 0.25
C ARG A 86 -7.53 -12.40 -0.69
N TYR A 87 -6.84 -12.19 -1.79
CA TYR A 87 -6.40 -13.25 -2.68
C TYR A 87 -4.88 -13.38 -2.61
N GLU A 88 -4.43 -14.61 -2.79
CA GLU A 88 -3.00 -14.96 -2.78
C GLU A 88 -2.68 -15.71 -4.06
N GLY A 89 -1.50 -15.49 -4.61
CA GLY A 89 -1.10 -16.12 -5.86
C GLY A 89 0.37 -15.94 -6.18
N TYR A 90 0.72 -16.38 -7.38
CA TYR A 90 2.07 -16.32 -7.90
C TYR A 90 2.07 -15.59 -9.24
N GLY A 91 3.04 -14.71 -9.42
CA GLY A 91 3.32 -14.02 -10.67
C GLY A 91 4.48 -14.65 -11.43
N VAL A 92 5.07 -13.84 -12.31
CA VAL A 92 6.21 -14.23 -13.14
C VAL A 92 7.39 -14.61 -12.26
N GLY A 93 8.14 -15.64 -12.67
CA GLY A 93 9.30 -16.13 -11.92
C GLY A 93 8.98 -16.75 -10.55
N GLY A 94 7.69 -17.02 -10.27
CA GLY A 94 7.25 -17.52 -8.97
C GLY A 94 7.16 -16.42 -7.90
N ALA A 95 7.20 -15.15 -8.27
CA ALA A 95 7.02 -14.04 -7.34
C ALA A 95 5.68 -14.15 -6.61
N ALA A 96 5.70 -14.04 -5.29
CA ALA A 96 4.51 -14.08 -4.47
C ALA A 96 3.69 -12.79 -4.61
N LEU A 97 2.36 -12.93 -4.55
CA LEU A 97 1.40 -11.84 -4.65
C LEU A 97 0.35 -11.95 -3.56
N ILE A 98 0.13 -10.87 -2.83
CA ILE A 98 -1.05 -10.65 -1.99
C ILE A 98 -1.88 -9.56 -2.68
N ILE A 99 -3.18 -9.79 -2.86
CA ILE A 99 -4.11 -8.90 -3.55
C ILE A 99 -5.28 -8.62 -2.61
N ASP A 100 -5.28 -7.43 -2.02
CA ASP A 100 -6.36 -6.99 -1.14
C ASP A 100 -7.45 -6.30 -1.97
N CYS A 101 -8.68 -6.76 -1.79
CA CYS A 101 -9.85 -6.29 -2.52
C CYS A 101 -10.92 -5.77 -1.57
N THR A 102 -11.64 -4.75 -2.03
CA THR A 102 -12.88 -4.27 -1.40
C THR A 102 -13.98 -4.31 -2.45
N THR A 103 -14.95 -5.19 -2.26
CA THR A 103 -15.92 -5.51 -3.29
C THR A 103 -17.34 -5.65 -2.75
N ASP A 104 -18.30 -5.37 -3.60
CA ASP A 104 -19.72 -5.70 -3.43
C ASP A 104 -20.12 -7.01 -4.14
N ASN A 105 -19.17 -7.63 -4.88
CA ASN A 105 -19.43 -8.85 -5.64
C ASN A 105 -18.16 -9.73 -5.75
N ARG A 106 -18.01 -10.67 -4.82
CA ARG A 106 -16.86 -11.59 -4.77
C ARG A 106 -16.71 -12.48 -6.02
N VAL A 107 -17.81 -12.85 -6.65
CA VAL A 107 -17.79 -13.71 -7.84
C VAL A 107 -17.16 -12.96 -9.02
N ARG A 108 -17.53 -11.72 -9.23
CA ARG A 108 -16.89 -10.84 -10.21
C ARG A 108 -15.42 -10.67 -9.90
N THR A 109 -15.09 -10.28 -8.68
CA THR A 109 -13.72 -9.96 -8.28
C THR A 109 -12.76 -11.14 -8.45
N VAL A 110 -13.14 -12.34 -8.02
CA VAL A 110 -12.27 -13.53 -8.16
C VAL A 110 -12.04 -13.89 -9.63
N ALA A 111 -13.05 -13.70 -10.50
CA ALA A 111 -12.91 -13.94 -11.93
C ALA A 111 -11.94 -12.94 -12.58
N ASP A 112 -12.06 -11.67 -12.25
CA ASP A 112 -11.21 -10.59 -12.78
C ASP A 112 -9.76 -10.74 -12.30
N VAL A 113 -9.54 -11.03 -11.02
CA VAL A 113 -8.20 -11.29 -10.45
C VAL A 113 -7.56 -12.51 -11.11
N ARG A 114 -8.30 -13.62 -11.24
CA ARG A 114 -7.80 -14.83 -11.91
C ARG A 114 -7.42 -14.54 -13.36
N HIS A 115 -8.25 -13.79 -14.08
CA HIS A 115 -7.97 -13.40 -15.46
C HIS A 115 -6.68 -12.57 -15.56
N ALA A 116 -6.51 -11.56 -14.71
CA ALA A 116 -5.32 -10.71 -14.69
C ALA A 116 -4.04 -11.52 -14.45
N LEU A 117 -4.07 -12.46 -13.49
CA LEU A 117 -2.94 -13.32 -13.18
C LEU A 117 -2.62 -14.25 -14.37
N THR A 118 -3.60 -15.01 -14.86
CA THR A 118 -3.39 -16.03 -15.91
C THR A 118 -2.97 -15.42 -17.24
N LYS A 119 -3.47 -14.23 -17.59
CA LYS A 119 -3.11 -13.51 -18.83
C LYS A 119 -1.60 -13.21 -18.90
N HIS A 120 -0.97 -13.02 -17.77
CA HIS A 120 0.46 -12.70 -17.68
C HIS A 120 1.31 -13.86 -17.13
N GLY A 121 0.77 -15.09 -17.13
CA GLY A 121 1.52 -16.30 -16.78
C GLY A 121 1.65 -16.58 -15.28
N GLY A 122 0.86 -15.90 -14.45
CA GLY A 122 0.70 -16.21 -13.04
C GLY A 122 -0.50 -17.12 -12.78
N ASN A 123 -0.76 -17.39 -11.53
CA ASN A 123 -1.88 -18.21 -11.08
C ASN A 123 -2.40 -17.78 -9.72
N LEU A 124 -3.71 -17.92 -9.54
CA LEU A 124 -4.36 -17.76 -8.25
C LEU A 124 -4.07 -18.99 -7.38
N GLY A 125 -3.57 -18.74 -6.16
CA GLY A 125 -3.35 -19.78 -5.15
C GLY A 125 -4.54 -19.91 -4.18
N THR A 126 -4.33 -20.71 -3.16
CA THR A 126 -5.27 -20.85 -2.04
C THR A 126 -4.92 -19.84 -0.93
N GLU A 127 -5.85 -19.59 -0.03
CA GLU A 127 -5.61 -18.79 1.18
C GLU A 127 -4.44 -19.38 2.00
N GLY A 128 -3.53 -18.53 2.43
CA GLY A 128 -2.34 -18.91 3.18
C GLY A 128 -1.17 -19.44 2.33
N SER A 129 -1.30 -19.45 0.99
CA SER A 129 -0.23 -19.98 0.11
C SER A 129 1.03 -19.12 0.07
N VAL A 130 0.91 -17.81 0.27
CA VAL A 130 2.04 -16.86 0.20
C VAL A 130 2.11 -15.85 1.35
N SER A 131 1.07 -15.69 2.15
CA SER A 131 1.02 -14.67 3.22
C SER A 131 2.16 -14.80 4.23
N PHE A 132 2.62 -16.03 4.51
CA PHE A 132 3.78 -16.31 5.38
C PHE A 132 5.11 -15.78 4.82
N MET A 133 5.18 -15.46 3.55
CA MET A 133 6.36 -14.88 2.88
C MET A 133 6.46 -13.37 3.08
N PHE A 134 5.52 -12.76 3.78
CA PHE A 134 5.46 -11.32 4.02
C PHE A 134 5.39 -11.02 5.51
N LYS A 135 5.99 -9.90 5.91
CA LYS A 135 5.82 -9.32 7.24
C LYS A 135 4.87 -8.13 7.15
N HIS A 136 3.86 -8.09 8.01
CA HIS A 136 2.95 -6.95 8.18
C HIS A 136 3.64 -5.89 9.03
N ILE A 137 3.86 -4.71 8.48
CA ILE A 137 4.63 -3.63 9.11
C ILE A 137 3.98 -2.27 8.90
N GLY A 138 4.31 -1.32 9.78
CA GLY A 138 4.24 0.11 9.47
C GLY A 138 5.56 0.54 8.82
N GLU A 139 5.47 1.34 7.77
CA GLU A 139 6.61 1.82 7.00
C GLU A 139 6.55 3.32 6.80
N PHE A 140 7.68 3.98 7.04
CA PHE A 140 7.89 5.39 6.73
C PHE A 140 9.13 5.51 5.86
N LEU A 141 9.02 6.22 4.75
CA LEU A 141 10.16 6.46 3.85
C LEU A 141 10.39 7.96 3.70
N PHE A 142 11.60 8.38 3.97
CA PHE A 142 12.06 9.75 3.79
C PHE A 142 12.90 9.87 2.52
N ALA A 143 12.61 10.92 1.74
CA ALA A 143 13.40 11.24 0.55
C ALA A 143 14.84 11.60 0.91
N PRO A 144 15.79 11.36 -0.01
CA PRO A 144 17.17 11.80 0.17
C PRO A 144 17.27 13.29 0.53
N GLY A 145 18.03 13.61 1.57
CA GLY A 145 18.31 14.99 1.98
C GLY A 145 17.20 15.71 2.75
N VAL A 146 16.06 15.07 3.03
CA VAL A 146 14.99 15.66 3.86
C VAL A 146 15.36 15.70 5.33
N THR A 147 16.07 14.69 5.80
CA THR A 147 16.48 14.54 7.21
C THR A 147 17.76 13.71 7.30
N THR A 148 18.25 13.49 8.51
CA THR A 148 19.42 12.64 8.78
C THR A 148 19.01 11.37 9.51
N GLU A 149 19.79 10.31 9.36
CA GLU A 149 19.57 9.05 10.05
C GLU A 149 19.52 9.23 11.57
N ASP A 150 20.47 9.98 12.14
CA ASP A 150 20.55 10.22 13.58
C ASP A 150 19.28 10.90 14.12
N ALA A 151 18.77 11.92 13.41
CA ALA A 151 17.55 12.64 13.80
C ALA A 151 16.30 11.75 13.74
N VAL A 152 16.20 10.92 12.69
CA VAL A 152 15.08 9.97 12.54
C VAL A 152 15.17 8.87 13.58
N MET A 153 16.36 8.33 13.81
CA MET A 153 16.59 7.23 14.75
C MET A 153 16.19 7.61 16.19
N GLU A 154 16.60 8.79 16.66
CA GLU A 154 16.23 9.27 17.99
C GLU A 154 14.70 9.33 18.17
N ILE A 155 14.00 9.96 17.23
CA ILE A 155 12.54 10.13 17.29
C ILE A 155 11.82 8.79 17.15
N ALA A 156 12.25 7.98 16.17
CA ALA A 156 11.55 6.74 15.80
C ALA A 156 11.65 5.68 16.90
N LEU A 157 12.84 5.48 17.47
CA LEU A 157 13.03 4.46 18.51
C LEU A 157 12.30 4.82 19.80
N GLU A 158 12.27 6.09 20.19
CA GLU A 158 11.50 6.55 21.36
C GLU A 158 9.98 6.33 21.15
N ALA A 159 9.51 6.44 19.91
CA ALA A 159 8.10 6.25 19.55
C ALA A 159 7.68 4.78 19.32
N GLY A 160 8.64 3.84 19.38
CA GLY A 160 8.37 2.40 19.25
C GLY A 160 8.63 1.83 17.87
N ALA A 161 9.48 2.44 17.04
CA ALA A 161 9.94 1.84 15.80
C ALA A 161 10.85 0.62 16.08
N ASP A 162 10.81 -0.35 15.16
CA ASP A 162 11.63 -1.56 15.23
C ASP A 162 13.01 -1.33 14.64
N ASP A 163 13.08 -0.60 13.51
CA ASP A 163 14.33 -0.44 12.76
C ASP A 163 14.36 0.86 11.95
N VAL A 164 15.56 1.37 11.72
CA VAL A 164 15.86 2.54 10.88
C VAL A 164 17.03 2.18 9.97
N VAL A 165 16.83 2.26 8.67
CA VAL A 165 17.84 1.91 7.66
C VAL A 165 18.04 3.06 6.70
N SER A 166 19.29 3.44 6.47
CA SER A 166 19.67 4.41 5.43
C SER A 166 20.20 3.68 4.22
N ASP A 167 19.66 4.03 3.06
CA ASP A 167 20.13 3.52 1.78
C ASP A 167 21.30 4.37 1.23
N GLU A 168 22.05 3.81 0.26
CA GLU A 168 23.22 4.47 -0.35
C GLU A 168 22.87 5.79 -1.05
N ASP A 169 21.61 5.96 -1.49
CA ASP A 169 21.12 7.20 -2.12
C ASP A 169 20.73 8.28 -1.08
N GLY A 170 20.84 7.99 0.21
CA GLY A 170 20.49 8.89 1.30
C GLY A 170 19.00 8.91 1.67
N SER A 171 18.21 8.02 1.11
CA SER A 171 16.84 7.77 1.62
C SER A 171 16.88 6.99 2.94
N ILE A 172 15.86 7.19 3.78
CA ILE A 172 15.77 6.57 5.11
C ILE A 172 14.45 5.84 5.22
N GLU A 173 14.52 4.54 5.53
CA GLU A 173 13.37 3.70 5.84
C GLU A 173 13.27 3.49 7.34
N VAL A 174 12.05 3.69 7.87
CA VAL A 174 11.70 3.33 9.25
C VAL A 174 10.61 2.29 9.22
N THR A 175 10.78 1.22 9.98
CA THR A 175 9.78 0.17 10.13
C THR A 175 9.34 0.01 11.57
N CYS A 176 8.08 -0.32 11.78
CA CYS A 176 7.51 -0.57 13.10
C CYS A 176 6.45 -1.66 13.04
N ASP A 177 6.04 -2.17 14.19
CA ASP A 177 4.80 -2.94 14.29
C ASP A 177 3.61 -2.07 13.86
N PRO A 178 2.62 -2.63 13.13
CA PRO A 178 1.42 -1.88 12.74
C PRO A 178 0.70 -1.19 13.91
N ALA A 179 0.74 -1.77 15.11
CA ALA A 179 0.14 -1.17 16.29
C ALA A 179 0.86 0.10 16.78
N ALA A 180 2.16 0.23 16.50
CA ALA A 180 2.96 1.42 16.85
C ALA A 180 2.92 2.51 15.76
N PHE A 181 2.35 2.23 14.59
CA PHE A 181 2.37 3.13 13.43
C PHE A 181 1.88 4.54 13.75
N ASP A 182 0.74 4.63 14.46
CA ASP A 182 0.12 5.92 14.77
C ASP A 182 0.99 6.77 15.73
N ASP A 183 1.64 6.15 16.69
CA ASP A 183 2.52 6.83 17.65
C ASP A 183 3.81 7.31 16.97
N VAL A 184 4.39 6.49 16.10
CA VAL A 184 5.56 6.86 15.29
C VAL A 184 5.23 8.00 14.33
N GLN A 185 4.08 7.94 13.66
CA GLN A 185 3.62 9.01 12.77
C GLN A 185 3.47 10.34 13.51
N LYS A 186 2.81 10.33 14.67
CA LYS A 186 2.62 11.52 15.51
C LYS A 186 3.95 12.10 15.99
N ALA A 187 4.92 11.24 16.31
CA ALA A 187 6.25 11.69 16.72
C ALA A 187 6.97 12.45 15.59
N PHE A 188 6.89 11.95 14.34
CA PHE A 188 7.44 12.66 13.19
C PHE A 188 6.71 13.99 12.93
N GLU A 189 5.39 14.00 13.01
CA GLU A 189 4.59 15.22 12.86
C GLU A 189 4.96 16.27 13.91
N ALA A 190 5.12 15.87 15.18
CA ALA A 190 5.52 16.75 16.28
C ALA A 190 6.94 17.32 16.09
N ALA A 191 7.84 16.55 15.47
CA ALA A 191 9.20 16.98 15.15
C ALA A 191 9.27 17.81 13.85
N GLY A 192 8.17 17.96 13.12
CA GLY A 192 8.13 18.68 11.84
C GLY A 192 8.83 17.97 10.69
N ILE A 193 9.04 16.64 10.82
CA ILE A 193 9.65 15.81 9.78
C ILE A 193 8.55 15.05 9.03
N THR A 194 8.48 15.24 7.72
CA THR A 194 7.43 14.65 6.90
C THR A 194 8.00 13.53 6.04
N PRO A 195 7.58 12.27 6.23
CA PRO A 195 7.92 11.19 5.33
C PRO A 195 7.20 11.35 3.98
N GLU A 196 7.82 10.93 2.91
CA GLU A 196 7.17 10.85 1.58
C GLU A 196 6.13 9.73 1.52
N ILE A 197 6.40 8.63 2.23
CA ILE A 197 5.49 7.51 2.39
C ILE A 197 5.32 7.23 3.87
N ALA A 198 4.08 7.06 4.29
CA ALA A 198 3.67 6.59 5.61
C ALA A 198 2.49 5.65 5.42
N GLU A 199 2.70 4.35 5.59
CA GLU A 199 1.66 3.36 5.37
C GLU A 199 1.86 2.09 6.19
N ILE A 200 0.75 1.37 6.42
CA ILE A 200 0.78 0.00 6.90
C ILE A 200 0.78 -0.89 5.66
N THR A 201 1.76 -1.78 5.55
CA THR A 201 2.03 -2.56 4.34
C THR A 201 2.49 -3.98 4.65
N TYR A 202 2.63 -4.80 3.60
CA TYR A 202 3.23 -6.13 3.66
C TYR A 202 4.57 -6.12 2.93
N LYS A 203 5.65 -6.33 3.66
CA LYS A 203 7.03 -6.39 3.13
C LYS A 203 7.43 -7.83 2.92
N ALA A 204 7.90 -8.16 1.71
CA ALA A 204 8.40 -9.50 1.43
C ALA A 204 9.66 -9.80 2.26
N LEU A 205 9.72 -11.01 2.84
CA LEU A 205 10.88 -11.49 3.58
C LEU A 205 12.06 -11.83 2.65
N ASN A 206 11.73 -12.29 1.44
CA ASN A 206 12.70 -12.58 0.39
C ASN A 206 12.20 -12.01 -0.94
N GLU A 207 13.09 -11.44 -1.70
CA GLU A 207 12.76 -10.88 -3.01
C GLU A 207 12.95 -11.91 -4.14
N THR A 208 12.08 -11.83 -5.13
CA THR A 208 12.20 -12.54 -6.41
C THR A 208 12.68 -11.53 -7.45
N LYS A 209 13.96 -11.58 -7.79
CA LYS A 209 14.55 -10.67 -8.77
C LYS A 209 14.10 -11.00 -10.17
N LEU A 210 13.58 -10.02 -10.87
CA LEU A 210 13.11 -10.13 -12.25
C LEU A 210 13.81 -9.09 -13.12
N THR A 211 14.25 -9.51 -14.30
CA THR A 211 14.95 -8.66 -15.28
C THR A 211 14.31 -8.80 -16.65
N GLY A 212 14.59 -7.84 -17.55
CA GLY A 212 14.19 -7.90 -18.96
C GLY A 212 12.71 -8.18 -19.18
N ALA A 213 12.41 -9.15 -20.05
CA ALA A 213 11.05 -9.50 -20.43
C ALA A 213 10.17 -10.00 -19.28
N ASP A 214 10.76 -10.66 -18.28
CA ASP A 214 10.03 -11.13 -17.10
C ASP A 214 9.65 -9.97 -16.18
N ALA A 215 10.52 -8.99 -16.00
CA ALA A 215 10.23 -7.75 -15.29
C ALA A 215 9.08 -6.98 -15.94
N GLU A 216 9.13 -6.78 -17.28
CA GLU A 216 8.05 -6.13 -18.03
C GLU A 216 6.72 -6.87 -17.91
N LYS A 217 6.75 -8.19 -18.00
CA LYS A 217 5.55 -9.03 -17.92
C LYS A 217 4.92 -8.99 -16.53
N MET A 218 5.75 -9.02 -15.49
CA MET A 218 5.30 -8.86 -14.10
C MET A 218 4.71 -7.48 -13.86
N GLN A 219 5.33 -6.42 -14.38
CA GLN A 219 4.81 -5.08 -14.26
C GLN A 219 3.43 -4.93 -14.94
N LYS A 220 3.25 -5.50 -16.14
CA LYS A 220 1.94 -5.51 -16.82
C LYS A 220 0.87 -6.27 -16.03
N MET A 221 1.26 -7.34 -15.33
CA MET A 221 0.37 -8.07 -14.43
C MET A 221 -0.07 -7.20 -13.24
N ILE A 222 0.87 -6.54 -12.58
CA ILE A 222 0.59 -5.63 -11.46
C ILE A 222 -0.30 -4.48 -11.92
N ASP A 223 0.04 -3.85 -13.04
CA ASP A 223 -0.75 -2.76 -13.61
C ASP A 223 -2.19 -3.19 -13.92
N MET A 224 -2.37 -4.39 -14.47
CA MET A 224 -3.72 -4.92 -14.76
C MET A 224 -4.51 -5.22 -13.49
N LEU A 225 -3.87 -5.74 -12.45
CA LEU A 225 -4.50 -5.95 -11.14
C LEU A 225 -4.88 -4.60 -10.48
N GLU A 226 -3.97 -3.65 -10.50
CA GLU A 226 -4.21 -2.31 -9.93
C GLU A 226 -5.25 -1.50 -10.70
N ASP A 227 -5.52 -1.82 -11.97
CA ASP A 227 -6.58 -1.19 -12.76
C ASP A 227 -8.00 -1.69 -12.40
N LEU A 228 -8.11 -2.82 -11.70
CA LEU A 228 -9.40 -3.32 -11.24
C LEU A 228 -9.94 -2.44 -10.10
N ASP A 229 -11.19 -2.00 -10.22
CA ASP A 229 -11.83 -1.15 -9.20
C ASP A 229 -11.96 -1.82 -7.84
N ASP A 230 -12.10 -3.15 -7.82
CA ASP A 230 -12.26 -3.92 -6.60
C ASP A 230 -10.91 -4.20 -5.90
N VAL A 231 -9.79 -4.07 -6.60
CA VAL A 231 -8.44 -4.25 -6.02
C VAL A 231 -8.01 -2.96 -5.34
N GLN A 232 -7.78 -3.02 -4.04
CA GLN A 232 -7.29 -1.89 -3.25
C GLN A 232 -5.78 -1.79 -3.26
N GLN A 233 -5.10 -2.92 -3.06
CA GLN A 233 -3.65 -2.96 -2.96
C GLN A 233 -3.10 -4.28 -3.47
N VAL A 234 -1.95 -4.22 -4.12
CA VAL A 234 -1.16 -5.38 -4.54
C VAL A 234 0.19 -5.32 -3.84
N TYR A 235 0.54 -6.39 -3.13
CA TYR A 235 1.86 -6.57 -2.53
C TYR A 235 2.57 -7.70 -3.27
N THR A 236 3.86 -7.55 -3.52
CA THR A 236 4.63 -8.56 -4.25
C THR A 236 6.02 -8.74 -3.69
N SER A 237 6.55 -9.95 -3.83
CA SER A 237 7.96 -10.23 -3.60
C SER A 237 8.86 -9.91 -4.80
N ALA A 238 8.27 -9.52 -5.94
CA ALA A 238 9.06 -9.16 -7.12
C ALA A 238 9.88 -7.89 -6.86
N SER A 239 11.16 -7.95 -7.17
CA SER A 239 12.04 -6.79 -7.32
C SER A 239 12.47 -6.68 -8.79
N PHE A 240 12.54 -5.44 -9.27
CA PHE A 240 12.82 -5.15 -10.67
C PHE A 240 14.22 -4.57 -10.77
N ASP A 241 15.13 -5.30 -11.40
CA ASP A 241 16.47 -4.81 -11.72
C ASP A 241 16.44 -4.36 -13.19
N ASP A 242 16.82 -3.11 -13.46
CA ASP A 242 17.09 -2.68 -14.83
C ASP A 242 18.38 -3.38 -15.29
N GLU A 243 18.33 -4.07 -16.42
CA GLU A 243 19.55 -4.56 -17.08
C GLU A 243 20.36 -3.34 -17.49
N GLU A 244 21.64 -3.31 -17.11
CA GLU A 244 22.64 -2.38 -17.65
C GLU A 244 22.91 -2.63 -19.15
#